data_7f3ca74dc263ba1c0ae70346d5f4712e
#
_entry.id   7f3ca74dc263ba1c0ae70346d5f4712e
#
_cell.length_a   1.000
_cell.length_b   1.000
_cell.length_c   1.000
_cell.angle_alpha   90.00
_cell.angle_beta   90.00
_cell.angle_gamma   90.00
#
_symmetry.space_group_name_H-M   'P 1'
#
loop_
_entity.id
_entity.type
_entity.pdbx_description
1 polymer ?
#
loop_
_entity_poly.entity_id
_entity_poly.type
_entity_poly.pdbx_seq_one_letter_code
_entity_poly.pdbx_strand_id
1 'polypeptide(L)'
;LQRSVAQPLVVNQLEISLLHHHLISEGIGINQTGYPYAATMGTLDYCRLHDLRVQAWTPVARGQIFEPAADAPAHVKSVAEKICALALALGTSREAIALAWLLRHPAGIQPVVGTSSPERLRESCKADSVELNREAWYELLEAARGQPVP
;
A
#
# COMPACT_ATOMS: atom_id res chain seq x y z
N LEU A 1 0.78 -20.20 -15.12
CA LEU A 1 -0.65 -20.09 -15.40
C LEU A 1 -0.89 -19.60 -16.85
N GLN A 2 -0.24 -18.52 -17.33
CA GLN A 2 -0.41 -18.01 -18.70
C GLN A 2 -0.13 -19.06 -19.77
N ARG A 3 0.81 -19.98 -19.55
CA ARG A 3 1.09 -21.09 -20.49
C ARG A 3 -0.04 -22.11 -20.60
N SER A 4 -1.00 -22.08 -19.68
CA SER A 4 -2.08 -23.07 -19.61
C SER A 4 -3.45 -22.50 -19.96
N VAL A 5 -3.52 -21.20 -20.29
CA VAL A 5 -4.75 -20.53 -20.70
C VAL A 5 -4.53 -19.73 -21.97
N ALA A 6 -5.52 -19.76 -22.88
CA ALA A 6 -5.44 -19.06 -24.16
C ALA A 6 -5.66 -17.54 -24.03
N GLN A 7 -6.46 -17.13 -23.03
CA GLN A 7 -6.75 -15.73 -22.77
C GLN A 7 -5.55 -15.04 -22.09
N PRO A 8 -5.21 -13.81 -22.43
CA PRO A 8 -4.16 -13.07 -21.73
C PRO A 8 -4.57 -12.78 -20.29
N LEU A 9 -3.68 -13.06 -19.36
CA LEU A 9 -3.82 -12.57 -17.98
C LEU A 9 -3.45 -11.08 -17.98
N VAL A 10 -4.33 -10.23 -17.50
CA VAL A 10 -4.16 -8.77 -17.52
C VAL A 10 -4.07 -8.14 -16.15
N VAL A 11 -4.44 -8.90 -15.11
CA VAL A 11 -4.47 -8.43 -13.71
C VAL A 11 -3.93 -9.51 -12.78
N ASN A 12 -3.17 -9.07 -11.78
CA ASN A 12 -2.84 -9.84 -10.59
C ASN A 12 -3.34 -9.08 -9.36
N GLN A 13 -4.32 -9.65 -8.66
CA GLN A 13 -4.90 -9.01 -7.48
C GLN A 13 -4.30 -9.60 -6.21
N LEU A 14 -3.68 -8.75 -5.40
CA LEU A 14 -2.90 -9.12 -4.22
C LEU A 14 -3.31 -8.28 -3.02
N GLU A 15 -3.09 -8.78 -1.80
CA GLU A 15 -3.24 -7.95 -0.61
C GLU A 15 -2.08 -6.97 -0.52
N ILE A 16 -2.38 -5.67 -0.59
CA ILE A 16 -1.36 -4.63 -0.43
C ILE A 16 -1.96 -3.44 0.32
N SER A 17 -1.34 -3.09 1.41
CA SER A 17 -1.66 -1.93 2.23
C SER A 17 -0.41 -1.51 3.02
N LEU A 18 -0.49 -0.44 3.80
CA LEU A 18 0.57 -0.06 4.74
C LEU A 18 0.85 -1.14 5.79
N LEU A 19 -0.15 -1.96 6.18
CA LEU A 19 0.09 -3.10 7.09
C LEU A 19 0.45 -4.39 6.36
N HIS A 20 0.32 -4.43 5.04
CA HIS A 20 0.67 -5.57 4.21
C HIS A 20 1.54 -5.11 3.03
N HIS A 21 2.73 -4.61 3.36
CA HIS A 21 3.62 -3.89 2.45
C HIS A 21 4.76 -4.75 1.87
N HIS A 22 4.81 -6.05 2.17
CA HIS A 22 5.96 -6.88 1.84
C HIS A 22 6.31 -6.95 0.35
N LEU A 23 5.32 -6.92 -0.54
CA LEU A 23 5.57 -6.82 -1.98
C LEU A 23 6.35 -5.56 -2.38
N ILE A 24 6.07 -4.44 -1.70
CA ILE A 24 6.76 -3.16 -1.93
C ILE A 24 8.13 -3.17 -1.24
N SER A 25 8.20 -3.73 -0.02
CA SER A 25 9.44 -3.79 0.76
C SER A 25 10.45 -4.81 0.24
N GLU A 26 10.03 -5.73 -0.61
CA GLU A 26 10.87 -6.81 -1.14
C GLU A 26 12.13 -6.28 -1.83
N GLY A 27 12.00 -5.32 -2.73
CA GLY A 27 13.14 -4.71 -3.42
C GLY A 27 14.08 -3.91 -2.51
N ILE A 28 13.60 -3.52 -1.33
CA ILE A 28 14.35 -2.73 -0.35
C ILE A 28 15.11 -3.65 0.62
N GLY A 29 14.56 -4.84 0.91
CA GLY A 29 15.10 -5.78 1.90
C GLY A 29 16.14 -6.77 1.37
N ILE A 30 16.53 -6.69 0.11
CA ILE A 30 17.33 -7.74 -0.57
C ILE A 30 18.68 -8.06 0.10
N ASN A 31 19.28 -7.11 0.80
CA ASN A 31 20.55 -7.31 1.52
C ASN A 31 20.38 -7.43 3.04
N GLN A 32 19.15 -7.55 3.54
CA GLN A 32 18.91 -7.68 4.97
C GLN A 32 18.95 -9.15 5.40
N THR A 33 19.78 -9.48 6.37
CA THR A 33 19.79 -10.81 6.98
C THR A 33 18.48 -11.07 7.71
N GLY A 34 17.84 -12.22 7.44
CA GLY A 34 16.58 -12.60 8.09
C GLY A 34 15.35 -11.87 7.56
N TYR A 35 15.39 -11.30 6.35
CA TYR A 35 14.23 -10.68 5.72
C TYR A 35 13.10 -11.71 5.56
N PRO A 36 11.92 -11.48 6.19
CA PRO A 36 10.91 -12.54 6.36
C PRO A 36 10.08 -12.80 5.09
N TYR A 37 10.20 -11.97 4.06
CA TYR A 37 9.30 -11.98 2.90
C TYR A 37 9.94 -12.50 1.60
N ALA A 38 10.98 -13.31 1.71
CA ALA A 38 11.68 -13.88 0.55
C ALA A 38 10.78 -14.70 -0.40
N ALA A 39 9.64 -15.17 0.07
CA ALA A 39 8.72 -16.02 -0.69
C ALA A 39 7.96 -15.30 -1.82
N THR A 40 7.93 -13.97 -1.82
CA THR A 40 7.23 -13.16 -2.84
C THR A 40 8.16 -12.56 -3.88
N MET A 41 9.45 -12.89 -3.83
CA MET A 41 10.52 -12.27 -4.62
C MET A 41 10.22 -12.26 -6.13
N GLY A 42 10.25 -11.05 -6.71
CA GLY A 42 10.07 -10.84 -8.13
C GLY A 42 8.61 -10.74 -8.60
N THR A 43 7.61 -10.90 -7.73
CA THR A 43 6.20 -10.86 -8.16
C THR A 43 5.83 -9.50 -8.76
N LEU A 44 6.22 -8.41 -8.11
CA LEU A 44 5.92 -7.06 -8.58
C LEU A 44 6.66 -6.73 -9.88
N ASP A 45 7.94 -7.11 -9.97
CA ASP A 45 8.75 -6.93 -11.16
C ASP A 45 8.27 -7.81 -12.32
N TYR A 46 7.84 -9.04 -12.03
CA TYR A 46 7.19 -9.90 -13.03
C TYR A 46 5.93 -9.25 -13.60
N CYS A 47 5.07 -8.70 -12.76
CA CYS A 47 3.85 -8.02 -13.21
C CYS A 47 4.20 -6.82 -14.11
N ARG A 48 5.19 -6.02 -13.73
CA ARG A 48 5.66 -4.88 -14.54
C ARG A 48 6.25 -5.32 -15.87
N LEU A 49 7.08 -6.35 -15.87
CA LEU A 49 7.70 -6.89 -17.10
C LEU A 49 6.69 -7.41 -18.12
N HIS A 50 5.58 -7.95 -17.63
CA HIS A 50 4.54 -8.59 -18.46
C HIS A 50 3.27 -7.75 -18.61
N ASP A 51 3.32 -6.46 -18.29
CA ASP A 51 2.18 -5.53 -18.35
C ASP A 51 0.93 -6.02 -17.61
N LEU A 52 1.13 -6.78 -16.52
CA LEU A 52 0.05 -7.21 -15.64
C LEU A 52 -0.28 -6.08 -14.65
N ARG A 53 -1.52 -5.61 -14.67
CA ARG A 53 -1.97 -4.63 -13.69
C ARG A 53 -2.00 -5.25 -12.31
N VAL A 54 -1.33 -4.61 -11.34
CA VAL A 54 -1.41 -5.02 -9.94
C VAL A 54 -2.60 -4.33 -9.30
N GLN A 55 -3.53 -5.11 -8.74
CA GLN A 55 -4.63 -4.60 -7.93
C GLN A 55 -4.41 -4.93 -6.46
N ALA A 56 -4.54 -3.90 -5.62
CA ALA A 56 -4.43 -4.03 -4.17
C ALA A 56 -5.81 -4.21 -3.54
N TRP A 57 -6.13 -5.43 -3.07
CA TRP A 57 -7.30 -5.62 -2.24
C TRP A 57 -6.99 -5.32 -0.77
N THR A 58 -7.99 -4.96 0.02
CA THR A 58 -7.85 -4.47 1.41
C THR A 58 -6.86 -3.28 1.55
N PRO A 59 -6.89 -2.29 0.66
CA PRO A 59 -5.86 -1.25 0.55
C PRO A 59 -5.75 -0.36 1.79
N VAL A 60 -6.78 -0.32 2.63
CA VAL A 60 -6.84 0.43 3.90
C VAL A 60 -6.83 -0.49 5.13
N ALA A 61 -6.36 -1.74 4.99
CA ALA A 61 -6.22 -2.71 6.08
C ALA A 61 -7.50 -2.83 6.94
N ARG A 62 -8.67 -2.86 6.31
CA ARG A 62 -10.00 -2.91 6.97
C ARG A 62 -10.24 -1.78 7.97
N GLY A 63 -9.59 -0.64 7.80
CA GLY A 63 -9.70 0.53 8.67
C GLY A 63 -8.75 0.51 9.88
N GLN A 64 -8.00 -0.55 10.11
CA GLN A 64 -7.06 -0.65 11.25
C GLN A 64 -5.97 0.43 11.23
N ILE A 65 -5.61 0.93 10.05
CA ILE A 65 -4.66 2.04 9.89
C ILE A 65 -5.25 3.41 10.25
N PHE A 66 -6.54 3.51 10.54
CA PHE A 66 -7.20 4.76 10.94
C PHE A 66 -7.59 4.76 12.40
N GLU A 67 -8.01 3.63 12.91
CA GLU A 67 -8.50 3.42 14.26
C GLU A 67 -7.87 2.13 14.83
N PRO A 68 -6.58 2.17 15.18
CA PRO A 68 -5.91 1.01 15.74
C PRO A 68 -6.51 0.67 17.12
N ALA A 69 -6.63 -0.62 17.39
CA ALA A 69 -7.05 -1.09 18.72
C ALA A 69 -6.08 -0.64 19.81
N ALA A 70 -6.54 -0.56 21.06
CA ALA A 70 -5.73 -0.09 22.17
C ALA A 70 -4.44 -0.92 22.37
N ASP A 71 -4.53 -2.22 22.11
CA ASP A 71 -3.45 -3.21 22.18
C ASP A 71 -2.71 -3.42 20.84
N ALA A 72 -3.03 -2.63 19.80
CA ALA A 72 -2.38 -2.73 18.52
C ALA A 72 -0.85 -2.55 18.62
N PRO A 73 -0.07 -3.25 17.79
CA PRO A 73 1.38 -3.08 17.73
C PRO A 73 1.81 -1.63 17.49
N ALA A 74 2.99 -1.26 17.99
CA ALA A 74 3.50 0.12 17.90
C ALA A 74 3.56 0.64 16.45
N HIS A 75 3.97 -0.18 15.49
CA HIS A 75 4.03 0.21 14.08
C HIS A 75 2.65 0.55 13.51
N VAL A 76 1.58 -0.15 13.91
CA VAL A 76 0.21 0.16 13.47
C VAL A 76 -0.24 1.52 13.98
N LYS A 77 0.06 1.82 15.24
CA LYS A 77 -0.22 3.15 15.85
C LYS A 77 0.57 4.25 15.16
N SER A 78 1.86 4.00 14.89
CA SER A 78 2.72 4.95 14.18
C SER A 78 2.20 5.25 12.76
N VAL A 79 1.71 4.25 12.02
CA VAL A 79 1.07 4.45 10.72
C VAL A 79 -0.17 5.33 10.83
N ALA A 80 -1.04 5.08 11.82
CA ALA A 80 -2.25 5.88 12.03
C ALA A 80 -1.93 7.35 12.34
N GLU A 81 -0.94 7.58 13.20
CA GLU A 81 -0.46 8.93 13.53
C GLU A 81 0.08 9.67 12.32
N LYS A 82 0.93 9.01 11.51
CA LYS A 82 1.50 9.59 10.29
C LYS A 82 0.43 9.91 9.25
N ILE A 83 -0.52 9.00 9.01
CA ILE A 83 -1.65 9.24 8.11
C ILE A 83 -2.46 10.45 8.58
N CYS A 84 -2.76 10.54 9.88
CA CYS A 84 -3.52 11.65 10.45
C CYS A 84 -2.79 12.98 10.26
N ALA A 85 -1.50 13.03 10.56
CA ALA A 85 -0.67 14.22 10.41
C ALA A 85 -0.61 14.70 8.95
N LEU A 86 -0.41 13.78 8.00
CA LEU A 86 -0.39 14.10 6.57
C LEU A 86 -1.75 14.55 6.06
N ALA A 87 -2.84 13.92 6.50
CA ALA A 87 -4.19 14.31 6.12
C ALA A 87 -4.52 15.75 6.57
N LEU A 88 -4.12 16.12 7.79
CA LEU A 88 -4.25 17.49 8.30
C LEU A 88 -3.38 18.48 7.52
N ALA A 89 -2.12 18.13 7.28
CA ALA A 89 -1.17 19.02 6.58
C ALA A 89 -1.57 19.29 5.13
N LEU A 90 -2.16 18.28 4.45
CA LEU A 90 -2.57 18.37 3.04
C LEU A 90 -4.05 18.71 2.86
N GLY A 91 -4.81 18.92 3.94
CA GLY A 91 -6.24 19.28 3.88
C GLY A 91 -7.11 18.21 3.20
N THR A 92 -6.80 16.93 3.40
CA THR A 92 -7.48 15.80 2.78
C THR A 92 -7.91 14.74 3.79
N SER A 93 -8.53 13.65 3.32
CA SER A 93 -8.95 12.55 4.19
C SER A 93 -7.82 11.55 4.47
N ARG A 94 -7.94 10.81 5.56
CA ARG A 94 -7.02 9.72 5.89
C ARG A 94 -7.07 8.60 4.86
N GLU A 95 -8.25 8.32 4.32
CA GLU A 95 -8.46 7.38 3.23
C GLU A 95 -7.66 7.79 1.99
N ALA A 96 -7.72 9.08 1.62
CA ALA A 96 -6.99 9.60 0.47
C ALA A 96 -5.47 9.44 0.63
N ILE A 97 -4.91 9.70 1.82
CA ILE A 97 -3.48 9.50 2.10
C ILE A 97 -3.08 8.04 1.93
N ALA A 98 -3.82 7.11 2.54
CA ALA A 98 -3.50 5.69 2.48
C ALA A 98 -3.54 5.13 1.04
N LEU A 99 -4.50 5.57 0.25
CA LEU A 99 -4.64 5.15 -1.16
C LEU A 99 -3.62 5.85 -2.07
N ALA A 100 -3.32 7.13 -1.83
CA ALA A 100 -2.30 7.86 -2.57
C ALA A 100 -0.91 7.23 -2.40
N TRP A 101 -0.62 6.65 -1.23
CA TRP A 101 0.62 5.90 -1.01
C TRP A 101 0.76 4.72 -1.98
N LEU A 102 -0.32 4.00 -2.27
CA LEU A 102 -0.33 2.92 -3.27
C LEU A 102 -0.22 3.45 -4.70
N LEU A 103 -1.02 4.49 -5.02
CA LEU A 103 -1.06 5.08 -6.36
C LEU A 103 0.28 5.67 -6.79
N ARG A 104 1.04 6.23 -5.83
CA ARG A 104 2.36 6.81 -6.09
C ARG A 104 3.43 5.77 -6.47
N HIS A 105 3.22 4.51 -6.16
CA HIS A 105 4.21 3.47 -6.46
C HIS A 105 4.37 3.29 -7.99
N PRO A 106 5.61 3.26 -8.52
CA PRO A 106 5.86 3.22 -9.99
C PRO A 106 5.37 1.94 -10.68
N ALA A 107 4.95 0.93 -9.94
CA ALA A 107 4.31 -0.26 -10.50
C ALA A 107 2.86 -0.04 -10.93
N GLY A 108 2.30 1.15 -10.75
CA GLY A 108 0.92 1.47 -11.13
C GLY A 108 -0.11 0.63 -10.36
N ILE A 109 0.08 0.49 -9.04
CA ILE A 109 -0.80 -0.30 -8.18
C ILE A 109 -2.18 0.37 -8.14
N GLN A 110 -3.21 -0.40 -8.47
CA GLN A 110 -4.61 0.04 -8.47
C GLN A 110 -5.32 -0.42 -7.19
N PRO A 111 -5.69 0.48 -6.27
CA PRO A 111 -6.46 0.11 -5.10
C PRO A 111 -7.87 -0.36 -5.46
N VAL A 112 -8.32 -1.45 -4.82
CA VAL A 112 -9.69 -1.96 -4.91
C VAL A 112 -10.40 -1.63 -3.61
N VAL A 113 -11.20 -0.57 -3.63
CA VAL A 113 -11.87 -0.04 -2.44
C VAL A 113 -13.10 -0.86 -2.11
N GLY A 114 -13.14 -1.43 -0.90
CA GLY A 114 -14.22 -2.30 -0.40
C GLY A 114 -15.15 -1.58 0.58
N THR A 115 -15.79 -0.49 0.16
CA THR A 115 -16.77 0.21 1.01
C THR A 115 -18.14 0.29 0.35
N SER A 116 -19.20 0.16 1.17
CA SER A 116 -20.58 0.43 0.76
C SER A 116 -21.05 1.85 1.11
N SER A 117 -20.22 2.64 1.83
CA SER A 117 -20.53 4.03 2.17
C SER A 117 -20.18 4.96 1.00
N PRO A 118 -21.17 5.69 0.44
CA PRO A 118 -20.90 6.69 -0.59
C PRO A 118 -19.96 7.80 -0.15
N GLU A 119 -20.01 8.16 1.13
CA GLU A 119 -19.14 9.18 1.71
C GLU A 119 -17.68 8.70 1.72
N ARG A 120 -17.42 7.51 2.27
CA ARG A 120 -16.06 6.92 2.25
C ARG A 120 -15.54 6.72 0.83
N LEU A 121 -16.42 6.41 -0.12
CA LEU A 121 -16.02 6.31 -1.52
C LEU A 121 -15.57 7.66 -2.07
N ARG A 122 -16.32 8.75 -1.80
CA ARG A 122 -15.92 10.11 -2.22
C ARG A 122 -14.58 10.51 -1.59
N GLU A 123 -14.39 10.24 -0.31
CA GLU A 123 -13.13 10.50 0.38
C GLU A 123 -11.97 9.70 -0.23
N SER A 124 -12.21 8.44 -0.58
CA SER A 124 -11.22 7.59 -1.25
C SER A 124 -10.82 8.14 -2.63
N CYS A 125 -11.78 8.67 -3.39
CA CYS A 125 -11.51 9.25 -4.72
C CYS A 125 -10.60 10.48 -4.68
N LYS A 126 -10.49 11.18 -3.55
CA LYS A 126 -9.54 12.29 -3.39
C LYS A 126 -8.08 11.86 -3.51
N ALA A 127 -7.80 10.57 -3.37
CA ALA A 127 -6.44 10.01 -3.46
C ALA A 127 -5.75 10.32 -4.79
N ASP A 128 -6.49 10.44 -5.88
CA ASP A 128 -5.98 10.77 -7.21
C ASP A 128 -5.39 12.19 -7.28
N SER A 129 -5.86 13.09 -6.41
CA SER A 129 -5.41 14.48 -6.32
C SER A 129 -4.36 14.71 -5.23
N VAL A 130 -3.97 13.68 -4.48
CA VAL A 130 -2.98 13.81 -3.41
C VAL A 130 -1.58 13.55 -3.94
N GLU A 131 -0.76 14.58 -3.92
CA GLU A 131 0.67 14.47 -4.23
C GLU A 131 1.47 14.21 -2.95
N LEU A 132 1.78 12.95 -2.67
CA LEU A 132 2.75 12.62 -1.64
C LEU A 132 4.16 12.84 -2.19
N ASN A 133 4.96 13.67 -1.53
CA ASN A 133 6.38 13.79 -1.86
C ASN A 133 7.12 12.49 -1.48
N ARG A 134 8.39 12.40 -1.87
CA ARG A 134 9.20 11.20 -1.64
C ARG A 134 9.38 10.93 -0.15
N GLU A 135 9.64 11.96 0.63
CA GLU A 135 9.88 11.89 2.06
C GLU A 135 8.66 11.33 2.79
N ALA A 136 7.47 11.91 2.57
CA ALA A 136 6.22 11.45 3.17
C ALA A 136 5.89 9.99 2.80
N TRP A 137 6.17 9.60 1.55
CA TRP A 137 5.98 8.22 1.10
C TRP A 137 6.85 7.23 1.88
N TYR A 138 8.14 7.55 2.05
CA TYR A 138 9.07 6.71 2.81
C TYR A 138 8.79 6.76 4.32
N GLU A 139 8.41 7.90 4.89
CA GLU A 139 7.99 7.99 6.29
C GLU A 139 6.81 7.06 6.62
N LEU A 140 5.84 6.96 5.72
CA LEU A 140 4.73 6.00 5.86
C LEU A 140 5.24 4.55 5.79
N LEU A 141 6.16 4.24 4.87
CA LEU A 141 6.73 2.91 4.75
C LEU A 141 7.55 2.52 5.97
N GLU A 142 8.39 3.43 6.50
CA GLU A 142 9.18 3.19 7.71
C GLU A 142 8.29 2.98 8.94
N ALA A 143 7.23 3.79 9.09
CA ALA A 143 6.23 3.60 10.13
C ALA A 143 5.59 2.21 10.03
N ALA A 144 5.23 1.79 8.82
CA ALA A 144 4.63 0.48 8.56
C ALA A 144 5.58 -0.69 8.85
N ARG A 145 6.86 -0.52 8.51
CA ARG A 145 7.91 -1.52 8.78
C ARG A 145 8.33 -1.58 10.25
N GLY A 146 8.08 -0.50 11.00
CA GLY A 146 8.59 -0.34 12.36
C GLY A 146 10.12 -0.19 12.45
N GLN A 147 10.78 0.10 11.32
CA GLN A 147 12.23 0.28 11.21
C GLN A 147 12.59 1.14 9.99
N PRO A 148 13.72 1.85 10.01
CA PRO A 148 14.18 2.64 8.88
C PRO A 148 14.35 1.82 7.59
N VAL A 149 14.24 2.51 6.46
CA VAL A 149 14.66 1.97 5.15
C VAL A 149 16.19 1.99 5.10
N PRO A 150 16.85 0.93 4.61
CA PRO A 150 18.31 0.85 4.50
C PRO A 150 18.92 1.95 3.63
#